data_b1a5956c4cf97b72d8b900e67bec7ed1
#
_entry.id   b1a5956c4cf97b72d8b900e67bec7ed1
#
_cell.length_a   1.000
_cell.length_b   1.000
_cell.length_c   1.000
_cell.angle_alpha   90.00
_cell.angle_beta   90.00
_cell.angle_gamma   90.00
#
_symmetry.space_group_name_H-M   'P 1'
#
loop_
_entity.id
_entity.type
_entity.pdbx_description
1 polymer ?
#
loop_
_entity_poly.entity_id
_entity_poly.type
_entity_poly.pdbx_seq_one_letter_code
_entity_poly.pdbx_strand_id
1 'polypeptide(L)'
;VLSVDPYVDGTDTTKPVGITEAIIATAVLGNCENARQAVEFIADEVATKGAAEGNGLVVADSKELWYMEIYTGHQFVAMKYPRDKFSVFPNSFWLNECNLTVGEEKENYNVSSDGMYIYSKDIFKVASDAKTLKGDEASRSIDLYGSYAGELRDSTESRVCSGIKQFKPDATFDGKVYPFLQDTTKKITLSDVFAFTRNRLENLDKVADDLSRG
;
A
#
# COMPACT_ATOMS: atom_id res chain seq x y z
N VAL A 1 -6.53 -6.90 8.51
CA VAL A 1 -6.04 -5.53 8.61
C VAL A 1 -6.88 -4.81 9.64
N LEU A 2 -6.24 -4.22 10.64
CA LEU A 2 -6.94 -3.44 11.63
C LEU A 2 -6.74 -1.96 11.29
N SER A 3 -7.81 -1.25 11.04
CA SER A 3 -7.76 0.21 11.02
C SER A 3 -7.56 0.71 12.45
N VAL A 4 -6.66 1.65 12.59
CA VAL A 4 -6.47 2.36 13.86
C VAL A 4 -7.19 3.69 13.89
N ASP A 5 -7.84 4.07 12.80
CA ASP A 5 -8.57 5.32 12.72
C ASP A 5 -9.84 5.27 13.55
N PRO A 6 -9.95 6.08 14.62
CA PRO A 6 -11.13 6.12 15.47
C PRO A 6 -12.37 6.70 14.80
N TYR A 7 -12.21 7.35 13.64
CA TYR A 7 -13.35 7.92 12.91
C TYR A 7 -14.07 6.93 12.02
N VAL A 8 -13.59 5.69 11.94
CA VAL A 8 -14.31 4.69 11.20
C VAL A 8 -15.51 4.20 11.87
N ASP A 9 -15.78 4.44 12.99
CA ASP A 9 -16.78 3.85 13.54
C ASP A 9 -17.75 4.46 14.03
N GLY A 10 -18.33 4.38 13.23
CA GLY A 10 -19.48 4.49 13.73
C GLY A 10 -19.98 3.47 14.51
N THR A 11 -20.19 3.33 15.09
CA THR A 11 -21.09 2.60 15.95
C THR A 11 -21.92 1.50 15.30
N ASP A 12 -21.96 1.44 14.00
CA ASP A 12 -22.70 0.41 13.26
C ASP A 12 -21.82 -0.24 12.18
N THR A 13 -21.12 -1.31 12.57
CA THR A 13 -20.29 -2.11 11.67
C THR A 13 -21.09 -2.82 10.58
N THR A 14 -22.43 -2.77 10.64
CA THR A 14 -23.29 -3.35 9.60
C THR A 14 -23.58 -2.36 8.47
N LYS A 15 -23.20 -1.08 8.64
CA LYS A 15 -23.36 -0.05 7.63
C LYS A 15 -22.01 0.53 7.27
N PRO A 16 -21.32 -0.05 6.25
CA PRO A 16 -20.07 0.51 5.78
C PRO A 16 -20.30 1.96 5.33
N VAL A 17 -19.49 2.87 5.87
CA VAL A 17 -19.52 4.29 5.54
C VAL A 17 -18.30 4.61 4.71
N GLY A 18 -18.48 5.35 3.61
CA GLY A 18 -17.39 5.78 2.75
C GLY A 18 -17.21 4.95 1.49
N ILE A 19 -16.06 5.15 0.84
CA ILE A 19 -15.74 4.50 -0.42
C ILE A 19 -15.41 3.01 -0.22
N THR A 20 -15.81 2.16 -1.16
CA THR A 20 -15.55 0.71 -1.12
C THR A 20 -14.85 0.26 -2.40
N GLU A 21 -14.18 -0.90 -2.36
CA GLU A 21 -13.56 -1.53 -3.53
C GLU A 21 -14.52 -1.60 -4.73
N ALA A 22 -15.77 -1.93 -4.48
CA ALA A 22 -16.79 -2.10 -5.53
C ALA A 22 -17.05 -0.84 -6.36
N ILE A 23 -16.83 0.36 -5.81
CA ILE A 23 -17.17 1.62 -6.48
C ILE A 23 -15.96 2.45 -6.89
N ILE A 24 -14.78 2.24 -6.30
CA ILE A 24 -13.58 3.05 -6.55
C ILE A 24 -13.27 3.14 -8.06
N ALA A 25 -13.17 2.01 -8.74
CA ALA A 25 -12.81 1.99 -10.16
C ALA A 25 -13.82 2.76 -11.01
N THR A 26 -15.13 2.58 -10.77
CA THR A 26 -16.18 3.28 -11.51
C THR A 26 -16.15 4.78 -11.26
N ALA A 27 -15.96 5.18 -10.00
CA ALA A 27 -15.89 6.59 -9.62
C ALA A 27 -14.67 7.29 -10.26
N VAL A 28 -13.51 6.65 -10.22
CA VAL A 28 -12.27 7.19 -10.78
C VAL A 28 -12.34 7.31 -12.30
N LEU A 29 -12.70 6.22 -12.99
CA LEU A 29 -12.71 6.19 -14.46
C LEU A 29 -13.74 7.12 -15.07
N GLY A 30 -14.80 7.45 -14.33
CA GLY A 30 -15.82 8.41 -14.78
C GLY A 30 -15.47 9.88 -14.55
N ASN A 31 -14.48 10.18 -13.69
CA ASN A 31 -14.21 11.55 -13.23
C ASN A 31 -12.78 12.04 -13.46
N CYS A 32 -11.83 11.16 -13.83
CA CYS A 32 -10.42 11.50 -13.87
C CYS A 32 -9.81 11.25 -15.26
N GLU A 33 -8.93 12.14 -15.70
CA GLU A 33 -8.27 12.07 -17.01
C GLU A 33 -6.87 11.45 -16.96
N ASN A 34 -6.26 11.36 -15.77
CA ASN A 34 -4.91 10.85 -15.58
C ASN A 34 -4.71 10.30 -14.16
N ALA A 35 -3.59 9.58 -13.95
CA ALA A 35 -3.31 8.89 -12.70
C ALA A 35 -3.21 9.84 -11.50
N ARG A 36 -2.63 11.02 -11.68
CA ARG A 36 -2.49 12.00 -10.61
C ARG A 36 -3.86 12.51 -10.15
N GLN A 37 -4.74 12.89 -11.09
CA GLN A 37 -6.11 13.31 -10.75
C GLN A 37 -6.89 12.19 -10.06
N ALA A 38 -6.69 10.93 -10.49
CA ALA A 38 -7.34 9.79 -9.87
C ALA A 38 -6.93 9.61 -8.40
N VAL A 39 -5.63 9.74 -8.10
CA VAL A 39 -5.12 9.66 -6.73
C VAL A 39 -5.65 10.82 -5.87
N GLU A 40 -5.64 12.04 -6.39
CA GLU A 40 -6.15 13.22 -5.70
C GLU A 40 -7.66 13.12 -5.44
N PHE A 41 -8.43 12.62 -6.42
CA PHE A 41 -9.86 12.35 -6.25
C PHE A 41 -10.13 11.33 -5.12
N ILE A 42 -9.40 10.21 -5.11
CA ILE A 42 -9.55 9.20 -4.05
C ILE A 42 -9.13 9.79 -2.70
N ALA A 43 -8.06 10.57 -2.67
CA ALA A 43 -7.59 11.24 -1.46
C ALA A 43 -8.66 12.15 -0.85
N ASP A 44 -9.31 12.97 -1.67
CA ASP A 44 -10.41 13.85 -1.24
C ASP A 44 -11.63 13.06 -0.76
N GLU A 45 -12.02 11.99 -1.48
CA GLU A 45 -13.14 11.14 -1.10
C GLU A 45 -12.89 10.42 0.23
N VAL A 46 -11.70 9.84 0.42
CA VAL A 46 -11.34 9.16 1.66
C VAL A 46 -11.23 10.15 2.82
N ALA A 47 -10.58 11.29 2.60
CA ALA A 47 -10.43 12.30 3.65
C ALA A 47 -11.77 12.87 4.13
N THR A 48 -12.74 13.04 3.22
CA THR A 48 -14.02 13.68 3.54
C THR A 48 -15.12 12.70 3.93
N LYS A 49 -15.19 11.54 3.27
CA LYS A 49 -16.28 10.56 3.45
C LYS A 49 -15.83 9.28 4.12
N GLY A 50 -14.52 9.07 4.22
CA GLY A 50 -13.93 7.85 4.75
C GLY A 50 -13.90 6.70 3.76
N ALA A 51 -13.33 5.58 4.20
CA ALA A 51 -13.32 4.31 3.50
C ALA A 51 -13.88 3.21 4.41
N ALA A 52 -14.80 2.42 3.89
CA ALA A 52 -15.46 1.36 4.63
C ALA A 52 -14.57 0.12 4.85
N GLU A 53 -13.49 0.02 4.09
CA GLU A 53 -12.57 -1.11 4.12
C GLU A 53 -11.17 -0.69 3.68
N GLY A 54 -10.17 -1.49 4.07
CA GLY A 54 -8.79 -1.30 3.64
C GLY A 54 -8.56 -1.76 2.21
N ASN A 55 -7.86 -0.94 1.41
CA ASN A 55 -7.57 -1.23 0.01
C ASN A 55 -6.13 -0.93 -0.36
N GLY A 56 -5.54 -1.78 -1.22
CA GLY A 56 -4.32 -1.47 -1.97
C GLY A 56 -4.69 -1.22 -3.43
N LEU A 57 -4.31 -0.07 -3.97
CA LEU A 57 -4.67 0.36 -5.31
C LEU A 57 -3.43 0.63 -6.15
N VAL A 58 -3.50 0.24 -7.42
CA VAL A 58 -2.55 0.64 -8.46
C VAL A 58 -3.27 1.52 -9.46
N VAL A 59 -2.79 2.75 -9.62
CA VAL A 59 -3.37 3.74 -10.51
C VAL A 59 -2.33 4.16 -11.53
N ALA A 60 -2.62 4.00 -12.82
CA ALA A 60 -1.65 4.25 -13.87
C ALA A 60 -2.25 4.95 -15.09
N ASP A 61 -1.42 5.76 -15.73
CA ASP A 61 -1.64 6.29 -17.07
C ASP A 61 -0.39 6.06 -17.96
N SER A 62 -0.33 6.70 -19.11
CA SER A 62 0.83 6.57 -20.01
C SER A 62 2.12 7.22 -19.51
N LYS A 63 2.05 8.04 -18.46
CA LYS A 63 3.16 8.86 -17.95
C LYS A 63 3.66 8.40 -16.60
N GLU A 64 2.76 8.02 -15.70
CA GLU A 64 3.10 7.69 -14.32
C GLU A 64 2.22 6.58 -13.74
N LEU A 65 2.73 5.99 -12.69
CA LEU A 65 2.08 4.96 -11.90
C LEU A 65 2.13 5.38 -10.43
N TRP A 66 1.04 5.16 -9.73
CA TRP A 66 0.90 5.36 -8.29
C TRP A 66 0.47 4.06 -7.62
N TYR A 67 0.99 3.82 -6.43
CA TYR A 67 0.49 2.82 -5.50
C TYR A 67 -0.10 3.53 -4.29
N MET A 68 -1.30 3.14 -3.89
CA MET A 68 -2.01 3.77 -2.78
C MET A 68 -2.53 2.71 -1.82
N GLU A 69 -2.29 2.92 -0.54
CA GLU A 69 -2.93 2.16 0.53
C GLU A 69 -3.94 3.04 1.26
N ILE A 70 -5.15 2.52 1.38
CA ILE A 70 -6.23 3.11 2.16
C ILE A 70 -6.41 2.26 3.40
N TYR A 71 -6.14 2.85 4.56
CA TYR A 71 -6.21 2.17 5.85
C TYR A 71 -7.55 2.42 6.48
N THR A 72 -8.62 1.83 6.07
CA THR A 72 -9.98 2.13 6.50
C THR A 72 -10.17 3.45 7.28
N GLY A 73 -11.30 4.08 7.28
CA GLY A 73 -11.52 5.41 7.85
C GLY A 73 -11.01 6.49 6.92
N HIS A 74 -10.31 7.48 7.45
CA HIS A 74 -9.86 8.65 6.71
C HIS A 74 -8.35 8.63 6.38
N GLN A 75 -7.66 7.52 6.68
CA GLN A 75 -6.21 7.45 6.54
C GLN A 75 -5.78 6.72 5.28
N PHE A 76 -4.82 7.31 4.58
CA PHE A 76 -4.25 6.78 3.34
C PHE A 76 -2.85 7.35 3.08
N VAL A 77 -2.07 6.61 2.29
CA VAL A 77 -0.83 7.08 1.68
C VAL A 77 -0.79 6.60 0.24
N ALA A 78 -0.56 7.50 -0.69
CA ALA A 78 -0.27 7.20 -2.09
C ALA A 78 1.19 7.54 -2.39
N MET A 79 1.88 6.63 -3.04
CA MET A 79 3.27 6.81 -3.46
C MET A 79 3.35 6.83 -4.98
N LYS A 80 3.99 7.86 -5.54
CA LYS A 80 4.38 7.87 -6.95
C LYS A 80 5.43 6.81 -7.20
N TYR A 81 5.14 5.85 -8.06
CA TYR A 81 5.96 4.67 -8.23
C TYR A 81 7.21 4.96 -9.08
N PRO A 82 8.44 4.66 -8.58
CA PRO A 82 9.67 4.84 -9.33
C PRO A 82 9.74 3.89 -10.54
N ARG A 83 10.27 4.37 -11.67
CA ARG A 83 10.32 3.59 -12.92
C ARG A 83 11.38 2.48 -12.94
N ASP A 84 12.35 2.54 -12.06
CA ASP A 84 13.50 1.66 -11.97
C ASP A 84 13.39 0.62 -10.85
N LYS A 85 12.23 0.52 -10.23
CA LYS A 85 11.94 -0.41 -9.13
C LYS A 85 10.87 -1.43 -9.54
N PHE A 86 10.81 -2.52 -8.79
CA PHE A 86 9.66 -3.41 -8.79
C PHE A 86 9.19 -3.68 -7.36
N SER A 87 7.96 -4.11 -7.21
CA SER A 87 7.39 -4.52 -5.94
C SER A 87 6.67 -5.84 -6.06
N VAL A 88 6.71 -6.60 -4.99
CA VAL A 88 5.83 -7.75 -4.77
C VAL A 88 5.16 -7.52 -3.44
N PHE A 89 3.86 -7.42 -3.46
CA PHE A 89 3.07 -7.22 -2.25
C PHE A 89 1.88 -8.20 -2.23
N PRO A 90 1.48 -8.64 -1.05
CA PRO A 90 0.40 -9.62 -0.90
C PRO A 90 -0.95 -8.90 -0.82
N ASN A 91 -1.99 -9.65 -0.57
CA ASN A 91 -3.28 -9.09 -0.17
C ASN A 91 -3.23 -8.60 1.30
N SER A 92 -2.44 -7.56 1.52
CA SER A 92 -2.22 -6.87 2.80
C SER A 92 -1.59 -5.51 2.52
N PHE A 93 -1.57 -4.60 3.49
CA PHE A 93 -0.75 -3.40 3.41
C PHE A 93 0.73 -3.78 3.43
N TRP A 94 1.56 -3.08 2.67
CA TRP A 94 2.96 -3.43 2.52
C TRP A 94 3.90 -2.22 2.39
N LEU A 95 3.39 -0.99 2.37
CA LEU A 95 4.24 0.19 2.47
C LEU A 95 4.96 0.20 3.81
N ASN A 96 6.29 0.24 3.74
CA ASN A 96 7.15 0.24 4.92
C ASN A 96 7.51 1.68 5.30
N GLU A 97 8.82 1.93 5.46
CA GLU A 97 9.34 3.23 5.84
C GLU A 97 9.11 4.28 4.75
N CYS A 98 8.45 5.36 5.14
CA CYS A 98 8.18 6.51 4.30
C CYS A 98 8.64 7.78 5.02
N ASN A 99 9.15 8.74 4.24
CA ASN A 99 9.43 10.09 4.73
C ASN A 99 8.37 11.03 4.18
N LEU A 100 7.46 11.43 5.04
CA LEU A 100 6.27 12.22 4.70
C LEU A 100 6.47 13.70 5.04
N THR A 101 7.61 14.28 4.65
CA THR A 101 7.85 15.72 4.81
C THR A 101 6.84 16.53 4.03
N VAL A 102 6.26 17.54 4.68
CA VAL A 102 5.23 18.39 4.06
C VAL A 102 5.87 19.34 3.05
N GLY A 103 5.40 19.29 1.81
CA GLY A 103 5.75 20.23 0.75
C GLY A 103 4.59 21.16 0.43
N GLU A 104 3.42 20.60 0.18
CA GLU A 104 2.20 21.35 -0.10
C GLU A 104 1.05 20.84 0.76
N GLU A 105 0.38 21.73 1.45
CA GLU A 105 -0.84 21.45 2.18
C GLU A 105 -2.05 21.76 1.31
N LYS A 106 -2.84 20.75 1.00
CA LYS A 106 -4.16 20.89 0.39
C LYS A 106 -5.24 20.97 1.49
N GLU A 107 -6.47 21.21 1.10
CA GLU A 107 -7.59 21.27 2.05
C GLU A 107 -7.73 19.95 2.83
N ASN A 108 -7.66 18.81 2.16
CA ASN A 108 -7.99 17.52 2.74
C ASN A 108 -6.78 16.56 2.88
N TYR A 109 -5.63 16.85 2.28
CA TYR A 109 -4.45 16.01 2.30
C TYR A 109 -3.16 16.82 2.20
N ASN A 110 -2.02 16.16 2.36
CA ASN A 110 -0.70 16.74 2.14
C ASN A 110 -0.02 16.11 0.94
N VAL A 111 0.85 16.88 0.29
CA VAL A 111 1.82 16.39 -0.71
C VAL A 111 3.21 16.52 -0.12
N SER A 112 4.04 15.48 -0.23
CA SER A 112 5.42 15.54 0.25
C SER A 112 6.28 16.55 -0.50
N SER A 113 7.34 17.03 0.14
CA SER A 113 8.22 18.05 -0.43
C SER A 113 8.93 17.62 -1.72
N ASP A 114 9.13 16.33 -1.90
CA ASP A 114 9.68 15.71 -3.10
C ASP A 114 8.62 15.36 -4.16
N GLY A 115 7.33 15.54 -3.82
CA GLY A 115 6.20 15.20 -4.68
C GLY A 115 5.95 13.70 -4.85
N MET A 116 6.63 12.88 -4.06
CA MET A 116 6.53 11.42 -4.17
C MET A 116 5.32 10.85 -3.43
N TYR A 117 4.80 11.56 -2.43
CA TYR A 117 3.69 11.08 -1.61
C TYR A 117 2.53 12.05 -1.58
N ILE A 118 1.31 11.49 -1.56
CA ILE A 118 0.06 12.16 -1.18
C ILE A 118 -0.50 11.37 0.00
N TYR A 119 -0.80 12.04 1.11
CA TYR A 119 -1.16 11.36 2.34
C TYR A 119 -2.12 12.15 3.22
N SER A 120 -2.89 11.44 4.04
CA SER A 120 -3.83 12.03 4.98
C SER A 120 -3.13 12.89 6.04
N LYS A 121 -3.75 14.01 6.41
CA LYS A 121 -3.16 14.98 7.35
C LYS A 121 -2.86 14.39 8.72
N ASP A 122 -3.74 13.51 9.20
CA ASP A 122 -3.68 12.95 10.55
C ASP A 122 -2.98 11.59 10.63
N ILE A 123 -2.23 11.18 9.58
CA ILE A 123 -1.59 9.86 9.50
C ILE A 123 -0.71 9.52 10.72
N PHE A 124 0.04 10.48 11.24
CA PHE A 124 0.86 10.30 12.44
C PHE A 124 0.02 10.33 13.71
N LYS A 125 -0.90 11.30 13.79
CA LYS A 125 -1.75 11.51 14.96
C LYS A 125 -2.61 10.28 15.24
N VAL A 126 -3.27 9.74 14.25
CA VAL A 126 -4.15 8.57 14.40
C VAL A 126 -3.37 7.35 14.89
N ALA A 127 -2.21 7.06 14.32
CA ALA A 127 -1.34 5.98 14.78
C ALA A 127 -0.81 6.21 16.21
N SER A 128 -0.49 7.47 16.55
CA SER A 128 -0.03 7.85 17.89
C SER A 128 -1.14 7.67 18.93
N ASP A 129 -2.34 8.15 18.65
CA ASP A 129 -3.51 8.02 19.54
C ASP A 129 -3.86 6.55 19.79
N ALA A 130 -3.74 5.72 18.75
CA ALA A 130 -3.92 4.27 18.82
C ALA A 130 -2.73 3.52 19.48
N LYS A 131 -1.62 4.22 19.77
CA LYS A 131 -0.37 3.63 20.32
C LYS A 131 0.27 2.58 19.39
N THR A 132 0.05 2.70 18.10
CA THR A 132 0.62 1.81 17.08
C THR A 132 1.73 2.47 16.27
N LEU A 133 1.97 3.76 16.43
CA LEU A 133 2.96 4.51 15.66
C LEU A 133 4.34 3.85 15.76
N LYS A 134 4.87 3.48 14.59
CA LYS A 134 6.27 3.08 14.38
C LYS A 134 6.93 4.16 13.53
N GLY A 135 7.67 5.05 14.19
CA GLY A 135 8.28 6.19 13.52
C GLY A 135 8.37 7.40 14.43
N ASP A 136 8.65 8.54 13.85
CA ASP A 136 8.81 9.81 14.54
C ASP A 136 8.16 10.94 13.72
N GLU A 137 7.15 11.56 14.30
CA GLU A 137 6.44 12.66 13.65
C GLU A 137 7.32 13.90 13.46
N ALA A 138 8.27 14.14 14.36
CA ALA A 138 9.16 15.31 14.27
C ALA A 138 10.08 15.24 13.05
N SER A 139 10.59 14.06 12.72
CA SER A 139 11.38 13.81 11.50
C SER A 139 10.52 13.44 10.30
N ARG A 140 9.20 13.32 10.45
CA ARG A 140 8.24 12.89 9.43
C ARG A 140 8.52 11.52 8.84
N SER A 141 9.17 10.64 9.61
CA SER A 141 9.44 9.24 9.24
C SER A 141 8.41 8.31 9.87
N ILE A 142 7.87 7.40 9.09
CA ILE A 142 6.89 6.40 9.56
C ILE A 142 7.08 5.08 8.83
N ASP A 143 7.06 3.98 9.59
CA ASP A 143 6.83 2.64 9.05
C ASP A 143 5.31 2.40 9.02
N LEU A 144 4.74 2.51 7.83
CA LEU A 144 3.30 2.38 7.61
C LEU A 144 2.82 0.95 7.86
N TYR A 145 3.60 -0.05 7.43
CA TYR A 145 3.29 -1.45 7.71
C TYR A 145 3.23 -1.71 9.22
N GLY A 146 4.27 -1.30 9.95
CA GLY A 146 4.33 -1.48 11.40
C GLY A 146 3.27 -0.70 12.18
N SER A 147 2.76 0.41 11.61
CA SER A 147 1.78 1.28 12.26
C SER A 147 0.32 0.90 11.93
N TYR A 148 0.03 0.40 10.73
CA TYR A 148 -1.32 0.23 10.21
C TYR A 148 -1.67 -1.19 9.76
N ALA A 149 -0.69 -2.06 9.45
CA ALA A 149 -0.96 -3.44 9.08
C ALA A 149 -1.15 -4.34 10.31
N GLY A 150 -1.86 -5.43 10.10
CA GLY A 150 -1.95 -6.48 11.10
C GLY A 150 -0.73 -7.41 11.10
N GLU A 151 -0.80 -8.48 11.86
CA GLU A 151 0.26 -9.48 11.89
C GLU A 151 0.51 -10.12 10.52
N LEU A 152 1.78 -10.30 10.19
CA LEU A 152 2.21 -11.02 9.02
C LEU A 152 1.86 -12.51 9.16
N ARG A 153 1.22 -13.08 8.15
CA ARG A 153 0.96 -14.51 8.08
C ARG A 153 2.05 -15.20 7.26
N ASP A 154 2.44 -16.40 7.64
CA ASP A 154 3.45 -17.20 6.92
C ASP A 154 3.14 -17.36 5.43
N SER A 155 1.86 -17.55 5.08
CA SER A 155 1.40 -17.62 3.69
C SER A 155 1.63 -16.32 2.92
N THR A 156 1.52 -15.20 3.59
CA THR A 156 1.80 -13.88 3.02
C THR A 156 3.28 -13.74 2.72
N GLU A 157 4.13 -14.10 3.68
CA GLU A 157 5.58 -14.08 3.54
C GLU A 157 6.04 -14.97 2.39
N SER A 158 5.61 -16.22 2.31
CA SER A 158 5.97 -17.16 1.24
C SER A 158 5.67 -16.59 -0.15
N ARG A 159 4.50 -15.97 -0.32
CA ARG A 159 4.13 -15.35 -1.61
C ARG A 159 5.02 -14.17 -1.98
N VAL A 160 5.35 -13.31 -1.02
CA VAL A 160 6.25 -12.17 -1.26
C VAL A 160 7.66 -12.65 -1.57
N CYS A 161 8.20 -13.59 -0.78
CA CYS A 161 9.52 -14.18 -1.00
C CYS A 161 9.64 -14.82 -2.38
N SER A 162 8.66 -15.64 -2.77
CA SER A 162 8.62 -16.26 -4.08
C SER A 162 8.59 -15.24 -5.21
N GLY A 163 7.77 -14.21 -5.07
CA GLY A 163 7.68 -13.14 -6.06
C GLY A 163 8.99 -12.34 -6.18
N ILE A 164 9.60 -11.96 -5.05
CA ILE A 164 10.89 -11.28 -5.08
C ILE A 164 11.97 -12.16 -5.76
N LYS A 165 12.04 -13.44 -5.38
CA LYS A 165 13.03 -14.39 -5.91
C LYS A 165 12.86 -14.65 -7.41
N GLN A 166 11.66 -14.50 -7.96
CA GLN A 166 11.39 -14.58 -9.40
C GLN A 166 12.17 -13.52 -10.20
N PHE A 167 12.30 -12.31 -9.66
CA PHE A 167 12.95 -11.19 -10.34
C PHE A 167 14.35 -10.90 -9.78
N LYS A 168 14.68 -11.44 -8.61
CA LYS A 168 15.95 -11.31 -7.91
C LYS A 168 16.33 -12.67 -7.31
N PRO A 169 16.84 -13.61 -8.13
CA PRO A 169 17.07 -15.01 -7.72
C PRO A 169 18.01 -15.17 -6.51
N ASP A 170 18.96 -14.26 -6.36
CA ASP A 170 19.94 -14.28 -5.26
C ASP A 170 19.42 -13.65 -3.97
N ALA A 171 18.14 -13.23 -3.92
CA ALA A 171 17.56 -12.67 -2.72
C ALA A 171 17.52 -13.70 -1.59
N THR A 172 17.97 -13.27 -0.40
CA THR A 172 17.91 -14.05 0.83
C THR A 172 16.82 -13.48 1.74
N PHE A 173 16.18 -14.34 2.51
CA PHE A 173 15.05 -13.98 3.35
C PHE A 173 15.33 -14.42 4.79
N ASP A 174 15.06 -13.54 5.74
CA ASP A 174 15.35 -13.74 7.17
C ASP A 174 14.08 -13.75 8.05
N GLY A 175 12.91 -13.88 7.44
CA GLY A 175 11.63 -13.92 8.15
C GLY A 175 11.12 -12.55 8.59
N LYS A 176 11.55 -11.47 7.93
CA LYS A 176 11.09 -10.11 8.18
C LYS A 176 10.22 -9.57 7.05
N VAL A 177 9.63 -8.42 7.30
CA VAL A 177 8.96 -7.65 6.26
C VAL A 177 10.02 -7.07 5.32
N TYR A 178 9.84 -7.29 4.01
CA TYR A 178 10.79 -6.85 3.00
C TYR A 178 10.43 -5.47 2.47
N PRO A 179 11.42 -4.67 2.06
CA PRO A 179 11.15 -3.36 1.49
C PRO A 179 10.15 -3.44 0.34
N PHE A 180 9.20 -2.52 0.31
CA PHE A 180 8.19 -2.45 -0.75
C PHE A 180 8.85 -2.27 -2.13
N LEU A 181 9.80 -1.35 -2.23
CA LEU A 181 10.55 -1.10 -3.47
C LEU A 181 11.80 -1.99 -3.53
N GLN A 182 11.89 -2.79 -4.58
CA GLN A 182 13.02 -3.68 -4.85
C GLN A 182 13.83 -3.21 -6.05
N ASP A 183 15.15 -3.34 -5.95
CA ASP A 183 16.04 -3.17 -7.09
C ASP A 183 16.04 -4.42 -7.98
N THR A 184 16.10 -4.21 -9.28
CA THR A 184 16.32 -5.29 -10.24
C THR A 184 17.60 -5.07 -11.05
N THR A 185 18.30 -6.16 -11.33
CA THR A 185 19.50 -6.14 -12.18
C THR A 185 19.19 -6.33 -13.67
N LYS A 186 17.94 -6.64 -13.98
CA LYS A 186 17.49 -6.88 -15.36
C LYS A 186 16.20 -6.13 -15.67
N LYS A 187 15.99 -5.87 -16.96
CA LYS A 187 14.69 -5.37 -17.42
C LYS A 187 13.65 -6.49 -17.30
N ILE A 188 12.58 -6.23 -16.56
CA ILE A 188 11.44 -7.14 -16.46
C ILE A 188 10.63 -7.07 -17.76
N THR A 189 10.41 -8.22 -18.37
CA THR A 189 9.65 -8.37 -19.61
C THR A 189 8.25 -8.92 -19.36
N LEU A 190 7.37 -8.84 -20.37
CA LEU A 190 6.06 -9.47 -20.31
C LEU A 190 6.14 -10.99 -20.09
N SER A 191 7.18 -11.64 -20.66
CA SER A 191 7.42 -13.07 -20.44
C SER A 191 7.76 -13.39 -18.99
N ASP A 192 8.52 -12.52 -18.31
CA ASP A 192 8.81 -12.66 -16.87
C ASP A 192 7.53 -12.53 -16.04
N VAL A 193 6.63 -11.61 -16.41
CA VAL A 193 5.33 -11.46 -15.75
C VAL A 193 4.46 -12.70 -15.95
N PHE A 194 4.41 -13.27 -17.15
CA PHE A 194 3.70 -14.53 -17.40
C PHE A 194 4.30 -15.71 -16.63
N ALA A 195 5.62 -15.76 -16.49
CA ALA A 195 6.27 -16.78 -15.67
C ALA A 195 5.90 -16.62 -14.19
N PHE A 196 5.89 -15.37 -13.68
CA PHE A 196 5.47 -15.05 -12.33
C PHE A 196 4.01 -15.48 -12.05
N THR A 197 3.07 -15.20 -12.96
CA THR A 197 1.65 -15.59 -12.76
C THR A 197 1.42 -17.10 -12.75
N ARG A 198 2.38 -17.90 -13.22
CA ARG A 198 2.33 -19.37 -13.18
C ARG A 198 3.11 -19.98 -12.02
N ASN A 199 3.88 -19.16 -11.29
CA ASN A 199 4.70 -19.61 -10.18
C ASN A 199 3.79 -20.17 -9.07
N ARG A 200 4.11 -21.38 -8.61
CA ARG A 200 3.42 -22.09 -7.52
C ARG A 200 4.32 -22.22 -6.30
N LEU A 201 5.22 -21.25 -6.08
CA LEU A 201 6.18 -21.20 -5.00
C LEU A 201 7.30 -22.26 -5.08
N GLU A 202 7.47 -22.90 -6.23
CA GLU A 202 8.50 -23.91 -6.48
C GLU A 202 9.92 -23.37 -6.43
N ASN A 203 10.10 -22.07 -6.42
CA ASN A 203 11.38 -21.39 -6.27
C ASN A 203 11.78 -21.15 -4.80
N LEU A 204 11.00 -21.64 -3.84
CA LEU A 204 11.30 -21.59 -2.42
C LEU A 204 11.69 -22.97 -1.87
N ASP A 205 12.69 -22.98 -0.97
CA ASP A 205 13.12 -24.22 -0.30
C ASP A 205 12.09 -24.70 0.73
N LYS A 206 11.31 -23.78 1.29
CA LYS A 206 10.26 -24.04 2.26
C LYS A 206 9.07 -23.12 1.98
N VAL A 207 7.88 -23.69 1.99
CA VAL A 207 6.60 -22.99 1.84
C VAL A 207 5.82 -23.13 3.14
N ALA A 208 5.06 -22.12 3.51
CA ALA A 208 4.21 -22.15 4.68
C ALA A 208 3.17 -23.28 4.60
N ASP A 209 2.86 -23.90 5.73
CA ASP A 209 1.98 -25.09 5.81
C ASP A 209 0.58 -24.86 5.26
N ASP A 210 0.08 -23.64 5.35
CA ASP A 210 -1.25 -23.26 4.83
C ASP A 210 -1.32 -23.23 3.30
N LEU A 211 -0.18 -23.06 2.61
CA LEU A 211 -0.08 -23.12 1.16
C LEU A 211 0.21 -24.52 0.63
N SER A 212 0.72 -25.41 1.48
CA SER A 212 1.03 -26.80 1.10
C SER A 212 -0.22 -27.71 1.01
N ARG A 213 -1.37 -27.22 1.42
CA ARG A 213 -2.63 -27.96 1.50
C ARG A 213 -3.58 -27.72 0.31
N GLY A 214 -3.13 -27.05 -0.72
CA GLY A 214 -3.91 -26.76 -1.93
C GLY A 214 -3.76 -27.81 -3.03
#